data_3e4a3b4f2ef14bd71f9033bb0ccf2978
#
_entry.id   3e4a3b4f2ef14bd71f9033bb0ccf2978
#
_cell.length_a   1.000
_cell.length_b   1.000
_cell.length_c   1.000
_cell.angle_alpha   90.00
_cell.angle_beta   90.00
_cell.angle_gamma   90.00
#
_symmetry.space_group_name_H-M   'P 1'
#
loop_
_entity.id
_entity.type
_entity.pdbx_description
1 polymer ?
#
loop_
_entity_poly.entity_id
_entity_poly.type
_entity_poly.pdbx_seq_one_letter_code
_entity_poly.pdbx_strand_id
1 'polypeptide(L)'
;MSKTVEAIIREKYNSLGPWKLDEYIMLVCFVILVCLWFFQKPRFIDGWANLVESDDMSGNKVKIGAATPAFVMVLVVFALPKKNPFTSSTNTPSPGILTWELIQHKLQWGVIILLGGGFALSKGVQKSGKIIFGL
;
A
#
# COMPACT_ATOMS: atom_id res chain seq x y z
N MET A 1 10.87 24.87 -27.05
CA MET A 1 10.19 23.73 -26.43
C MET A 1 10.22 23.74 -24.89
N SER A 2 11.29 24.13 -24.22
CA SER A 2 11.39 24.17 -22.75
C SER A 2 10.44 25.17 -22.07
N LYS A 3 10.27 26.37 -22.61
CA LYS A 3 9.42 27.42 -22.02
C LYS A 3 7.92 27.03 -21.94
N THR A 4 7.43 26.26 -22.90
CA THR A 4 6.03 25.79 -22.91
C THR A 4 5.80 24.71 -21.87
N VAL A 5 6.76 23.81 -21.67
CA VAL A 5 6.70 22.75 -20.64
C VAL A 5 6.78 23.35 -19.24
N GLU A 6 7.66 24.34 -19.05
CA GLU A 6 7.81 25.05 -17.78
C GLU A 6 6.55 25.85 -17.40
N ALA A 7 5.92 26.49 -18.38
CA ALA A 7 4.65 27.19 -18.17
C ALA A 7 3.51 26.23 -17.75
N ILE A 8 3.41 25.06 -18.40
CA ILE A 8 2.41 24.03 -18.07
C ILE A 8 2.66 23.45 -16.66
N ILE A 9 3.92 23.19 -16.31
CA ILE A 9 4.28 22.69 -14.98
C ILE A 9 3.93 23.75 -13.91
N ARG A 10 4.24 25.00 -14.17
CA ARG A 10 3.97 26.10 -13.23
C ARG A 10 2.47 26.38 -13.06
N GLU A 11 1.71 26.30 -14.14
CA GLU A 11 0.25 26.37 -14.10
C GLU A 11 -0.35 25.22 -13.29
N LYS A 12 0.15 24.00 -13.53
CA LYS A 12 -0.28 22.82 -12.79
C LYS A 12 0.12 22.89 -11.31
N TYR A 13 1.30 23.40 -11.00
CA TYR A 13 1.75 23.61 -9.63
C TYR A 13 0.88 24.66 -8.90
N ASN A 14 0.58 25.76 -9.54
CA ASN A 14 -0.29 26.81 -8.98
C ASN A 14 -1.75 26.34 -8.82
N SER A 15 -2.21 25.41 -9.63
CA SER A 15 -3.56 24.82 -9.52
C SER A 15 -3.70 23.82 -8.38
N LEU A 16 -2.60 23.29 -7.82
CA LEU A 16 -2.64 22.37 -6.69
C LEU A 16 -3.09 23.04 -5.38
N GLY A 17 -2.90 24.36 -5.25
CA GLY A 17 -3.29 25.09 -4.04
C GLY A 17 -2.49 24.75 -2.78
N PRO A 18 -2.90 25.23 -1.61
CA PRO A 18 -2.25 24.92 -0.34
C PRO A 18 -2.50 23.46 0.06
N TRP A 19 -1.54 22.86 0.74
CA TRP A 19 -1.60 21.49 1.25
C TRP A 19 -2.88 21.25 2.06
N LYS A 20 -3.62 20.21 1.68
CA LYS A 20 -4.82 19.79 2.40
C LYS A 20 -4.44 18.82 3.51
N LEU A 21 -5.24 18.78 4.58
CA LEU A 21 -5.04 17.84 5.68
C LEU A 21 -4.99 16.38 5.20
N ASP A 22 -5.78 16.05 4.21
CA ASP A 22 -5.83 14.71 3.61
C ASP A 22 -4.47 14.30 3.03
N GLU A 23 -3.80 15.24 2.34
CA GLU A 23 -2.49 15.01 1.72
C GLU A 23 -1.41 14.81 2.80
N TYR A 24 -1.48 15.58 3.89
CA TYR A 24 -0.56 15.42 5.01
C TYR A 24 -0.74 14.08 5.73
N ILE A 25 -1.99 13.66 5.97
CA ILE A 25 -2.29 12.36 6.58
C ILE A 25 -1.78 11.21 5.69
N MET A 26 -2.01 11.29 4.38
CA MET A 26 -1.51 10.29 3.43
C MET A 26 0.02 10.24 3.41
N LEU A 27 0.68 11.39 3.45
CA LEU A 27 2.15 11.44 3.53
C LEU A 27 2.66 10.79 4.81
N VAL A 28 2.05 11.09 5.96
CA VAL A 28 2.43 10.48 7.26
C VAL A 28 2.22 8.96 7.22
N CYS A 29 1.09 8.49 6.72
CA CYS A 29 0.81 7.06 6.55
C CYS A 29 1.85 6.39 5.64
N PHE A 30 2.25 7.04 4.56
CA PHE A 30 3.28 6.53 3.66
C PHE A 30 4.64 6.43 4.35
N VAL A 31 5.05 7.47 5.09
CA VAL A 31 6.31 7.46 5.85
C VAL A 31 6.30 6.34 6.90
N ILE A 32 5.19 6.17 7.62
CA ILE A 32 5.03 5.08 8.59
C ILE A 32 5.17 3.71 7.89
N LEU A 33 4.54 3.52 6.73
CA LEU A 33 4.65 2.27 5.96
C LEU A 33 6.09 1.97 5.56
N VAL A 34 6.82 2.97 5.07
CA VAL A 34 8.23 2.84 4.70
C VAL A 34 9.08 2.48 5.93
N CYS A 35 8.83 3.14 7.07
CA CYS A 35 9.50 2.81 8.33
C CYS A 35 9.19 1.38 8.78
N LEU A 36 7.92 0.93 8.69
CA LEU A 36 7.54 -0.45 9.01
C LEU A 36 8.27 -1.46 8.14
N TRP A 37 8.43 -1.19 6.85
CA TRP A 37 9.21 -2.05 5.96
C TRP A 37 10.69 -2.05 6.29
N PHE A 38 11.27 -0.88 6.56
CA PHE A 38 12.69 -0.74 6.88
C PHE A 38 13.06 -1.47 8.17
N PHE A 39 12.21 -1.36 9.20
CA PHE A 39 12.41 -1.99 10.49
C PHE A 39 11.80 -3.38 10.62
N GLN A 40 11.27 -3.95 9.53
CA GLN A 40 10.69 -5.30 9.54
C GLN A 40 11.72 -6.38 9.88
N LYS A 41 12.86 -6.39 9.17
CA LYS A 41 13.99 -7.33 9.38
C LYS A 41 15.31 -6.62 9.07
N PRO A 42 15.73 -5.62 9.86
CA PRO A 42 17.03 -4.99 9.68
C PRO A 42 18.13 -5.98 10.04
N ARG A 43 19.27 -5.91 9.35
CA ARG A 43 20.42 -6.83 9.58
C ARG A 43 21.13 -6.59 10.91
N PHE A 44 20.91 -5.42 11.54
CA PHE A 44 21.68 -4.97 12.69
C PHE A 44 20.93 -5.08 14.03
N ILE A 45 19.61 -5.23 14.01
CA ILE A 45 18.74 -5.24 15.18
C ILE A 45 17.61 -6.24 14.92
N ASP A 46 17.13 -6.91 15.96
CA ASP A 46 15.91 -7.74 15.84
C ASP A 46 14.74 -6.86 15.42
N GLY A 47 14.23 -7.10 14.21
CA GLY A 47 13.12 -6.35 13.66
C GLY A 47 11.80 -6.70 14.37
N TRP A 48 10.83 -5.82 14.24
CA TRP A 48 9.50 -6.02 14.83
C TRP A 48 8.81 -7.30 14.34
N ALA A 49 9.16 -7.79 13.13
CA ALA A 49 8.62 -9.05 12.62
C ALA A 49 9.02 -10.24 13.49
N ASN A 50 10.24 -10.25 14.03
CA ASN A 50 10.71 -11.30 14.92
C ASN A 50 9.95 -11.34 16.26
N LEU A 51 9.45 -10.18 16.72
CA LEU A 51 8.66 -10.08 17.95
C LEU A 51 7.22 -10.61 17.77
N VAL A 52 6.71 -10.58 16.55
CA VAL A 52 5.34 -11.00 16.23
C VAL A 52 5.32 -12.41 15.60
N GLU A 53 6.46 -12.86 15.06
CA GLU A 53 6.60 -14.24 14.60
C GLU A 53 6.44 -15.19 15.79
N SER A 54 5.33 -15.92 15.82
CA SER A 54 5.06 -16.96 16.83
C SER A 54 5.17 -18.35 16.20
N ASP A 55 5.59 -19.31 16.99
CA ASP A 55 5.52 -20.72 16.60
C ASP A 55 4.06 -21.16 16.61
N ASP A 56 3.58 -21.68 15.48
CA ASP A 56 2.27 -22.30 15.39
C ASP A 56 2.24 -23.61 16.20
N MET A 57 1.07 -24.05 16.65
CA MET A 57 0.88 -25.32 17.38
C MET A 57 1.45 -26.53 16.63
N SER A 58 1.76 -26.41 15.34
CA SER A 58 2.39 -27.42 14.49
C SER A 58 3.92 -27.30 14.39
N GLY A 59 4.55 -26.38 15.13
CA GLY A 59 6.00 -26.14 15.09
C GLY A 59 6.51 -25.42 13.85
N ASN A 60 5.60 -24.90 13.01
CA ASN A 60 5.94 -24.09 11.87
C ASN A 60 5.99 -22.61 12.26
N LYS A 61 7.11 -21.93 11.94
CA LYS A 61 7.24 -20.49 12.13
C LYS A 61 6.37 -19.72 11.13
N VAL A 62 5.36 -19.02 11.64
CA VAL A 62 4.56 -18.11 10.84
C VAL A 62 5.41 -16.89 10.51
N LYS A 63 5.89 -16.81 9.27
CA LYS A 63 6.71 -15.69 8.79
C LYS A 63 5.83 -14.54 8.32
N ILE A 64 6.05 -13.36 8.88
CA ILE A 64 5.37 -12.15 8.45
C ILE A 64 5.98 -11.67 7.13
N GLY A 65 5.18 -11.69 6.08
CA GLY A 65 5.57 -11.19 4.75
C GLY A 65 5.55 -9.66 4.66
N ALA A 66 6.25 -9.10 3.68
CA ALA A 66 6.26 -7.66 3.40
C ALA A 66 4.87 -7.09 3.00
N ALA A 67 3.93 -7.94 2.62
CA ALA A 67 2.56 -7.53 2.31
C ALA A 67 1.73 -7.21 3.57
N THR A 68 2.09 -7.76 4.73
CA THR A 68 1.34 -7.59 5.98
C THR A 68 1.24 -6.13 6.41
N PRO A 69 2.35 -5.36 6.54
CA PRO A 69 2.26 -3.95 6.92
C PRO A 69 1.52 -3.12 5.88
N ALA A 70 1.66 -3.44 4.59
CA ALA A 70 0.92 -2.76 3.54
C ALA A 70 -0.59 -2.96 3.68
N PHE A 71 -1.03 -4.20 3.94
CA PHE A 71 -2.45 -4.52 4.14
C PHE A 71 -3.02 -3.81 5.36
N VAL A 72 -2.31 -3.82 6.49
CA VAL A 72 -2.71 -3.11 7.70
C VAL A 72 -2.83 -1.61 7.43
N MET A 73 -1.86 -1.03 6.71
CA MET A 73 -1.90 0.40 6.39
C MET A 73 -3.07 0.77 5.48
N VAL A 74 -3.42 -0.08 4.52
CA VAL A 74 -4.62 0.11 3.69
C VAL A 74 -5.87 0.16 4.56
N LEU A 75 -6.03 -0.76 5.50
CA LEU A 75 -7.17 -0.76 6.44
C LEU A 75 -7.21 0.52 7.27
N VAL A 76 -6.07 0.99 7.76
CA VAL A 76 -5.96 2.26 8.51
C VAL A 76 -6.40 3.43 7.65
N VAL A 77 -5.93 3.54 6.40
CA VAL A 77 -6.31 4.63 5.50
C VAL A 77 -7.81 4.61 5.17
N PHE A 78 -8.43 3.43 5.04
CA PHE A 78 -9.88 3.31 4.88
C PHE A 78 -10.67 3.78 6.11
N ALA A 79 -10.13 3.55 7.30
CA ALA A 79 -10.76 3.94 8.56
C ALA A 79 -10.63 5.44 8.86
N LEU A 80 -9.63 6.12 8.26
CA LEU A 80 -9.39 7.55 8.52
C LEU A 80 -10.43 8.43 7.80
N PRO A 81 -11.14 9.31 8.53
CA PRO A 81 -12.10 10.24 7.95
C PRO A 81 -11.41 11.39 7.25
N LYS A 82 -11.99 11.86 6.15
CA LYS A 82 -11.47 12.98 5.34
C LYS A 82 -11.52 14.33 6.08
N LYS A 83 -12.49 14.52 6.98
CA LYS A 83 -12.66 15.74 7.79
C LYS A 83 -12.28 15.46 9.23
N ASN A 84 -11.69 16.45 9.89
CA ASN A 84 -11.39 16.37 11.31
C ASN A 84 -12.65 16.09 12.12
N PRO A 85 -12.77 14.95 12.82
CA PRO A 85 -13.94 14.63 13.62
C PRO A 85 -14.16 15.63 14.77
N PHE A 86 -13.07 16.33 15.19
CA PHE A 86 -13.11 17.30 16.29
C PHE A 86 -13.57 18.71 15.89
N THR A 87 -13.62 19.05 14.59
CA THR A 87 -13.95 20.41 14.13
C THR A 87 -15.30 20.47 13.41
N SER A 88 -15.85 19.33 12.99
CA SER A 88 -17.13 19.27 12.29
C SER A 88 -18.30 19.23 13.28
N SER A 89 -18.95 20.36 13.45
CA SER A 89 -20.18 20.53 14.25
C SER A 89 -21.44 19.93 13.59
N THR A 90 -21.30 19.26 12.45
CA THR A 90 -22.41 18.66 11.70
C THR A 90 -22.37 17.14 11.82
N ASN A 91 -23.46 16.55 12.30
CA ASN A 91 -23.71 15.11 12.46
C ASN A 91 -23.79 14.33 11.12
N THR A 92 -23.20 14.83 10.04
CA THR A 92 -23.14 14.09 8.77
C THR A 92 -21.89 13.22 8.73
N PRO A 93 -22.03 11.90 8.48
CA PRO A 93 -20.88 11.02 8.36
C PRO A 93 -19.96 11.53 7.23
N SER A 94 -18.72 11.90 7.59
CA SER A 94 -17.75 12.34 6.59
C SER A 94 -17.23 11.11 5.84
N PRO A 95 -17.15 11.17 4.50
CA PRO A 95 -16.56 10.10 3.72
C PRO A 95 -15.09 9.88 4.15
N GLY A 96 -14.63 8.64 4.12
CA GLY A 96 -13.23 8.31 4.38
C GLY A 96 -12.27 8.98 3.38
N ILE A 97 -11.00 9.10 3.73
CA ILE A 97 -9.94 9.62 2.84
C ILE A 97 -9.87 8.76 1.58
N LEU A 98 -9.96 7.43 1.75
CA LEU A 98 -9.97 6.46 0.69
C LEU A 98 -11.35 5.81 0.61
N THR A 99 -12.03 5.97 -0.52
CA THR A 99 -13.30 5.32 -0.79
C THR A 99 -13.13 4.21 -1.82
N TRP A 100 -13.93 3.15 -1.71
CA TRP A 100 -13.90 2.04 -2.66
C TRP A 100 -14.14 2.49 -4.11
N GLU A 101 -15.04 3.43 -4.30
CA GLU A 101 -15.35 4.01 -5.59
C GLU A 101 -14.13 4.70 -6.23
N LEU A 102 -13.37 5.45 -5.43
CA LEU A 102 -12.13 6.09 -5.88
C LEU A 102 -11.10 5.04 -6.32
N ILE A 103 -10.97 3.95 -5.57
CA ILE A 103 -10.05 2.84 -5.91
C ILE A 103 -10.48 2.19 -7.21
N GLN A 104 -11.75 1.86 -7.38
CA GLN A 104 -12.24 1.24 -8.61
C GLN A 104 -11.91 2.06 -9.86
N HIS A 105 -12.05 3.39 -9.79
CA HIS A 105 -11.80 4.26 -10.93
C HIS A 105 -10.31 4.59 -11.15
N LYS A 106 -9.51 4.65 -10.10
CA LYS A 106 -8.10 5.06 -10.19
C LYS A 106 -7.12 3.89 -10.30
N LEU A 107 -7.50 2.72 -9.82
CA LEU A 107 -6.65 1.54 -9.86
C LEU A 107 -6.63 0.95 -11.27
N GLN A 108 -5.44 0.67 -11.76
CA GLN A 108 -5.25 0.02 -13.06
C GLN A 108 -5.45 -1.50 -12.92
N TRP A 109 -6.69 -1.94 -12.87
CA TRP A 109 -7.05 -3.36 -12.71
C TRP A 109 -6.39 -4.28 -13.72
N GLY A 110 -6.21 -3.80 -14.97
CA GLY A 110 -5.52 -4.56 -16.02
C GLY A 110 -4.10 -4.96 -15.64
N VAL A 111 -3.35 -4.08 -14.99
CA VAL A 111 -1.97 -4.37 -14.53
C VAL A 111 -1.97 -5.42 -13.43
N ILE A 112 -2.91 -5.32 -12.47
CA ILE A 112 -3.03 -6.29 -11.36
C ILE A 112 -3.35 -7.68 -11.89
N ILE A 113 -4.31 -7.78 -12.80
CA ILE A 113 -4.72 -9.05 -13.42
C ILE A 113 -3.57 -9.62 -14.24
N LEU A 114 -2.87 -8.79 -15.02
CA LEU A 114 -1.72 -9.22 -15.83
C LEU A 114 -0.59 -9.77 -14.95
N LEU A 115 -0.24 -9.06 -13.87
CA LEU A 115 0.78 -9.53 -12.92
C LEU A 115 0.35 -10.82 -12.23
N GLY A 116 -0.90 -10.89 -11.74
CA GLY A 116 -1.44 -12.09 -11.11
C GLY A 116 -1.45 -13.29 -12.04
N GLY A 117 -1.88 -13.10 -13.31
CA GLY A 117 -1.83 -14.11 -14.34
C GLY A 117 -0.41 -14.57 -14.67
N GLY A 118 0.54 -13.63 -14.76
CA GLY A 118 1.96 -13.93 -14.99
C GLY A 118 2.56 -14.78 -13.87
N PHE A 119 2.29 -14.45 -12.61
CA PHE A 119 2.75 -15.25 -11.47
C PHE A 119 2.12 -16.65 -11.44
N ALA A 120 0.82 -16.75 -11.72
CA ALA A 120 0.12 -18.03 -11.79
C ALA A 120 0.71 -18.93 -12.90
N LEU A 121 0.94 -18.36 -14.08
CA LEU A 121 1.55 -19.06 -15.22
C LEU A 121 2.98 -19.52 -14.87
N SER A 122 3.80 -18.63 -14.32
CA SER A 122 5.17 -18.95 -13.89
C SER A 122 5.20 -20.12 -12.90
N LYS A 123 4.34 -20.09 -11.88
CA LYS A 123 4.22 -21.21 -10.93
C LYS A 123 3.72 -22.49 -11.57
N GLY A 124 2.78 -22.39 -12.51
CA GLY A 124 2.26 -23.53 -13.28
C GLY A 124 3.37 -24.21 -14.08
N VAL A 125 4.15 -23.44 -14.81
CA VAL A 125 5.28 -23.95 -15.62
C VAL A 125 6.36 -24.58 -14.73
N GLN A 126 6.73 -23.94 -13.62
CA GLN A 126 7.69 -24.50 -12.68
C GLN A 126 7.24 -25.83 -12.08
N LYS A 127 5.96 -25.96 -11.78
CA LYS A 127 5.40 -27.20 -11.25
C LYS A 127 5.30 -28.29 -12.31
N SER A 128 4.90 -27.93 -13.52
CA SER A 128 4.85 -28.86 -14.67
C SER A 128 6.26 -29.28 -15.12
N GLY A 129 7.22 -28.37 -15.17
CA GLY A 129 8.62 -28.66 -15.51
C GLY A 129 9.29 -29.61 -14.52
N LYS A 130 8.97 -29.55 -13.23
CA LYS A 130 9.44 -30.51 -12.25
C LYS A 130 8.92 -31.94 -12.47
N ILE A 131 7.73 -32.06 -13.09
CA ILE A 131 7.16 -33.38 -13.40
C ILE A 131 7.85 -34.01 -14.62
N ILE A 132 8.31 -33.17 -15.57
CA ILE A 132 8.97 -33.65 -16.80
C ILE A 132 10.43 -34.05 -16.57
N PHE A 133 11.14 -33.39 -15.62
CA PHE A 133 12.53 -33.71 -15.29
C PHE A 133 12.70 -34.61 -14.06
N GLY A 134 11.60 -35.15 -13.52
CA GLY A 134 11.58 -36.06 -12.37
C GLY A 134 11.40 -37.55 -12.76
N LEU A 135 11.73 -37.92 -14.03
CA LEU A 135 11.88 -39.30 -14.50
C LEU A 135 13.36 -39.64 -14.61
#